data_e479d4787a17b28191997a86eaf0f6e6
#
_entry.id   e479d4787a17b28191997a86eaf0f6e6
#
_cell.length_a   1.000
_cell.length_b   1.000
_cell.length_c   1.000
_cell.angle_alpha   90.00
_cell.angle_beta   90.00
_cell.angle_gamma   90.00
#
_symmetry.space_group_name_H-M   'P 1'
#
loop_
_entity.id
_entity.type
_entity.pdbx_description
1 polymer ?
#
loop_
_entity_poly.entity_id
_entity_poly.type
_entity_poly.pdbx_seq_one_letter_code
_entity_poly.pdbx_strand_id
1 'polypeptide(L)'
;ISIIRGPSYYNPFRHPQRTLRRRNRILDTFLADGLISTATHQDAIGQPLGVVDSPNSGGAYYPAFMDLVRIELSERYSADDLRTQGLRIFTTLNPAVQANAQQAVSKTLGVIERERRQEPGSLQASAVITDTQTGEVLALVGGRQGRVDGFNRGINAQRPVGSVIKPLIVLSALESDLEWSSAVNDAAITLTPPNGESWSPRNYDGKTRGELPIIKAL
;
A
#
# COMPACT_ATOMS: atom_id res chain seq x y z
N ILE A 1 32.92 -4.17 4.14
CA ILE A 1 33.86 -5.30 4.17
C ILE A 1 33.36 -6.41 5.10
N SER A 2 32.96 -6.15 6.35
CA SER A 2 32.55 -7.19 7.32
C SER A 2 31.46 -8.15 6.81
N ILE A 3 30.52 -7.65 6.01
CA ILE A 3 29.34 -8.38 5.54
C ILE A 3 29.63 -9.21 4.29
N ILE A 4 30.62 -8.84 3.48
CA ILE A 4 30.90 -9.47 2.16
C ILE A 4 31.08 -10.98 2.25
N ARG A 5 31.77 -11.49 3.29
CA ARG A 5 32.08 -12.92 3.45
C ARG A 5 30.86 -13.80 3.81
N GLY A 6 29.76 -13.18 4.26
CA GLY A 6 28.55 -13.91 4.64
C GLY A 6 27.43 -12.95 5.03
N PRO A 7 26.70 -12.43 4.03
CA PRO A 7 25.70 -11.38 4.27
C PRO A 7 24.63 -11.78 5.27
N SER A 8 24.12 -13.00 5.21
CA SER A 8 23.11 -13.49 6.14
C SER A 8 23.68 -13.77 7.53
N TYR A 9 24.88 -14.32 7.62
CA TYR A 9 25.54 -14.67 8.87
C TYR A 9 26.01 -13.45 9.67
N TYR A 10 26.48 -12.41 8.98
CA TYR A 10 26.92 -11.14 9.56
C TYR A 10 25.90 -10.01 9.35
N ASN A 11 24.62 -10.35 9.23
CA ASN A 11 23.58 -9.34 9.12
C ASN A 11 23.50 -8.51 10.41
N PRO A 12 23.74 -7.18 10.36
CA PRO A 12 23.79 -6.34 11.55
C PRO A 12 22.44 -6.19 12.27
N PHE A 13 21.34 -6.37 11.54
CA PHE A 13 19.98 -6.32 12.12
C PHE A 13 19.64 -7.62 12.85
N ARG A 14 20.02 -8.77 12.29
CA ARG A 14 19.73 -10.09 12.89
C ARG A 14 20.75 -10.50 13.93
N HIS A 15 22.02 -10.11 13.72
CA HIS A 15 23.16 -10.57 14.53
C HIS A 15 24.12 -9.43 14.88
N PRO A 16 23.65 -8.35 15.56
CA PRO A 16 24.45 -7.14 15.81
C PRO A 16 25.77 -7.44 16.53
N GLN A 17 25.74 -8.28 17.57
CA GLN A 17 26.94 -8.64 18.33
C GLN A 17 27.99 -9.42 17.51
N ARG A 18 27.53 -10.27 16.59
CA ARG A 18 28.40 -11.02 15.69
C ARG A 18 29.06 -10.11 14.65
N THR A 19 28.28 -9.18 14.12
CA THR A 19 28.75 -8.18 13.17
C THR A 19 29.75 -7.22 13.83
N LEU A 20 29.49 -6.79 15.06
CA LEU A 20 30.38 -5.94 15.84
C LEU A 20 31.75 -6.62 16.05
N ARG A 21 31.75 -7.87 16.54
CA ARG A 21 32.97 -8.65 16.70
C ARG A 21 33.74 -8.82 15.38
N ARG A 22 33.04 -9.04 14.27
CA ARG A 22 33.66 -9.17 12.95
C ARG A 22 34.28 -7.86 12.49
N ARG A 23 33.59 -6.71 12.70
CA ARG A 23 34.10 -5.37 12.40
C ARG A 23 35.41 -5.12 13.16
N ASN A 24 35.38 -5.36 14.46
CA ASN A 24 36.54 -5.08 15.32
C ASN A 24 37.76 -5.91 14.87
N ARG A 25 37.61 -7.19 14.60
CA ARG A 25 38.71 -8.02 14.05
C ARG A 25 39.30 -7.49 12.75
N ILE A 26 38.46 -6.91 11.89
CA ILE A 26 38.97 -6.32 10.63
C ILE A 26 39.73 -5.04 10.94
N LEU A 27 39.24 -4.23 11.88
CA LEU A 27 39.94 -3.03 12.33
C LEU A 27 41.28 -3.38 12.99
N ASP A 28 41.37 -4.47 13.78
CA ASP A 28 42.61 -4.98 14.36
C ASP A 28 43.62 -5.35 13.24
N THR A 29 43.13 -6.03 12.20
CA THR A 29 43.96 -6.35 11.02
C THR A 29 44.45 -5.09 10.32
N PHE A 30 43.60 -4.12 10.11
CA PHE A 30 43.99 -2.83 9.48
C PHE A 30 45.02 -2.05 10.29
N LEU A 31 44.94 -2.11 11.62
CA LEU A 31 45.95 -1.52 12.48
C LEU A 31 47.28 -2.29 12.36
N ALA A 32 47.25 -3.64 12.39
CA ALA A 32 48.42 -4.47 12.27
C ALA A 32 49.17 -4.29 10.92
N ASP A 33 48.37 -4.09 9.86
CA ASP A 33 48.88 -3.87 8.51
C ASP A 33 49.27 -2.40 8.25
N GLY A 34 49.18 -1.54 9.25
CA GLY A 34 49.54 -0.10 9.14
C GLY A 34 48.56 0.72 8.26
N LEU A 35 47.39 0.20 7.94
CA LEU A 35 46.40 0.85 7.08
C LEU A 35 45.63 1.96 7.83
N ILE A 36 45.55 1.89 9.15
CA ILE A 36 44.95 2.88 10.00
C ILE A 36 45.86 3.19 11.22
N SER A 37 45.74 4.39 11.77
CA SER A 37 46.48 4.76 12.98
C SER A 37 45.85 4.18 14.26
N THR A 38 46.60 4.06 15.33
CA THR A 38 46.10 3.64 16.65
C THR A 38 44.93 4.49 17.11
N ALA A 39 45.01 5.82 16.93
CA ALA A 39 43.94 6.72 17.29
C ALA A 39 42.66 6.46 16.51
N THR A 40 42.76 6.25 15.17
CA THR A 40 41.62 5.90 14.31
C THR A 40 41.00 4.54 14.69
N HIS A 41 41.87 3.57 15.04
CA HIS A 41 41.42 2.28 15.51
C HIS A 41 40.60 2.37 16.81
N GLN A 42 41.13 3.07 17.82
CA GLN A 42 40.47 3.27 19.12
C GLN A 42 39.12 3.95 18.97
N ASP A 43 39.07 5.02 18.17
CA ASP A 43 37.81 5.70 17.88
C ASP A 43 36.81 4.78 17.22
N ALA A 44 37.22 4.08 16.15
CA ALA A 44 36.35 3.21 15.37
C ALA A 44 35.79 2.00 16.15
N ILE A 45 36.58 1.37 17.05
CA ILE A 45 36.07 0.27 17.88
C ILE A 45 35.11 0.74 18.96
N GLY A 46 35.24 1.98 19.42
CA GLY A 46 34.34 2.60 20.39
C GLY A 46 32.97 2.98 19.81
N GLN A 47 32.89 3.15 18.48
CA GLN A 47 31.64 3.53 17.83
C GLN A 47 30.65 2.35 17.74
N PRO A 48 29.35 2.59 17.85
CA PRO A 48 28.31 1.60 17.53
C PRO A 48 28.39 1.22 16.05
N LEU A 49 27.66 0.17 15.64
CA LEU A 49 27.64 -0.27 14.24
C LEU A 49 27.06 0.78 13.27
N GLY A 50 26.45 1.83 13.79
CA GLY A 50 25.77 2.85 12.97
C GLY A 50 24.63 2.28 12.15
N VAL A 51 24.08 1.16 12.60
CA VAL A 51 22.90 0.56 11.95
C VAL A 51 21.75 1.51 12.23
N VAL A 52 21.33 2.21 11.21
CA VAL A 52 20.07 2.94 11.27
C VAL A 52 19.00 1.87 11.29
N ASP A 53 18.09 1.89 12.24
CA ASP A 53 16.86 1.14 12.18
C ASP A 53 16.07 1.67 10.97
N SER A 54 16.55 1.28 9.78
CA SER A 54 15.72 1.41 8.60
C SER A 54 14.60 0.40 8.79
N PRO A 55 13.35 0.83 8.84
CA PRO A 55 12.26 -0.09 8.70
C PRO A 55 12.45 -0.73 7.32
N ASN A 56 12.91 -1.96 7.31
CA ASN A 56 13.23 -2.75 6.12
C ASN A 56 14.58 -2.42 5.44
N SER A 57 15.59 -3.15 5.82
CA SER A 57 16.73 -3.49 4.95
C SER A 57 16.21 -4.23 3.71
N GLY A 58 15.86 -3.50 2.68
CA GLY A 58 15.31 -3.99 1.41
C GLY A 58 13.80 -3.83 1.24
N GLY A 59 13.04 -3.44 2.26
CA GLY A 59 11.63 -3.09 2.14
C GLY A 59 11.48 -1.64 1.66
N ALA A 60 10.59 -1.43 0.73
CA ALA A 60 10.26 -0.08 0.28
C ALA A 60 9.68 0.73 1.43
N TYR A 61 10.01 2.04 1.49
CA TYR A 61 9.45 2.93 2.49
C TYR A 61 7.91 2.99 2.46
N TYR A 62 7.34 2.65 1.28
CA TYR A 62 5.90 2.58 1.02
C TYR A 62 5.57 1.26 0.32
N PRO A 63 5.54 0.11 1.02
CA PRO A 63 5.47 -1.22 0.42
C PRO A 63 4.24 -1.39 -0.48
N ALA A 64 3.07 -0.94 -0.06
CA ALA A 64 1.85 -1.06 -0.85
C ALA A 64 1.93 -0.30 -2.19
N PHE A 65 2.49 0.91 -2.19
CA PHE A 65 2.71 1.67 -3.42
C PHE A 65 3.77 1.00 -4.31
N MET A 66 4.83 0.47 -3.70
CA MET A 66 5.88 -0.23 -4.43
C MET A 66 5.41 -1.55 -5.05
N ASP A 67 4.38 -2.19 -4.50
CA ASP A 67 3.74 -3.34 -5.15
C ASP A 67 3.09 -2.92 -6.47
N LEU A 68 2.38 -1.78 -6.49
CA LEU A 68 1.80 -1.24 -7.71
C LEU A 68 2.90 -0.94 -8.75
N VAL A 69 3.97 -0.27 -8.33
CA VAL A 69 5.12 0.03 -9.20
C VAL A 69 5.73 -1.27 -9.78
N ARG A 70 5.87 -2.32 -8.97
CA ARG A 70 6.39 -3.61 -9.45
C ARG A 70 5.48 -4.26 -10.48
N ILE A 71 4.16 -4.19 -10.27
CA ILE A 71 3.18 -4.73 -11.22
C ILE A 71 3.34 -4.02 -12.57
N GLU A 72 3.31 -2.69 -12.60
CA GLU A 72 3.47 -1.92 -13.83
C GLU A 72 4.82 -2.15 -14.53
N LEU A 73 5.90 -2.23 -13.76
CA LEU A 73 7.21 -2.51 -14.32
C LEU A 73 7.33 -3.93 -14.89
N SER A 74 6.68 -4.91 -14.28
CA SER A 74 6.74 -6.30 -14.75
C SER A 74 6.09 -6.53 -16.12
N GLU A 75 5.24 -5.61 -16.56
CA GLU A 75 4.65 -5.62 -17.91
C GLU A 75 5.66 -5.21 -19.00
N ARG A 76 6.72 -4.48 -18.63
CA ARG A 76 7.66 -3.86 -19.59
C ARG A 76 9.10 -4.32 -19.43
N TYR A 77 9.47 -4.78 -18.26
CA TYR A 77 10.87 -5.14 -17.91
C TYR A 77 10.94 -6.53 -17.30
N SER A 78 11.97 -7.29 -17.66
CA SER A 78 12.24 -8.55 -16.99
C SER A 78 12.77 -8.32 -15.57
N ALA A 79 12.65 -9.34 -14.70
CA ALA A 79 13.18 -9.27 -13.35
C ALA A 79 14.73 -9.11 -13.32
N ASP A 80 15.40 -9.55 -14.37
CA ASP A 80 16.86 -9.43 -14.53
C ASP A 80 17.23 -8.00 -14.91
N ASP A 81 16.51 -7.38 -15.84
CA ASP A 81 16.70 -5.97 -16.21
C ASP A 81 16.57 -5.05 -14.99
N LEU A 82 15.52 -5.25 -14.18
CA LEU A 82 15.28 -4.46 -12.97
C LEU A 82 16.38 -4.60 -11.92
N ARG A 83 17.13 -5.71 -11.92
CA ARG A 83 18.23 -5.96 -10.99
C ARG A 83 19.59 -5.49 -11.48
N THR A 84 19.82 -5.55 -12.78
CA THR A 84 21.18 -5.43 -13.36
C THR A 84 21.44 -4.10 -14.06
N GLN A 85 20.40 -3.45 -14.60
CA GLN A 85 20.57 -2.26 -15.42
C GLN A 85 20.71 -0.95 -14.63
N GLY A 86 20.57 -0.97 -13.31
CA GLY A 86 20.71 0.24 -12.47
C GLY A 86 19.68 1.32 -12.78
N LEU A 87 18.46 0.92 -13.14
CA LEU A 87 17.38 1.81 -13.56
C LEU A 87 17.00 2.81 -12.47
N ARG A 88 16.73 4.03 -12.86
CA ARG A 88 16.13 5.07 -12.02
C ARG A 88 14.65 5.18 -12.38
N ILE A 89 13.78 4.82 -11.43
CA ILE A 89 12.33 4.78 -11.63
C ILE A 89 11.71 5.99 -10.95
N PHE A 90 11.09 6.84 -11.73
CA PHE A 90 10.32 7.99 -11.25
C PHE A 90 8.85 7.58 -11.17
N THR A 91 8.21 7.92 -10.06
CA THR A 91 6.82 7.55 -9.79
C THR A 91 5.98 8.78 -9.48
N THR A 92 4.67 8.62 -9.51
CA THR A 92 3.69 9.64 -9.14
C THR A 92 3.45 9.76 -7.64
N LEU A 93 4.16 8.94 -6.81
CA LEU A 93 4.02 8.98 -5.36
C LEU A 93 4.23 10.39 -4.80
N ASN A 94 3.25 10.87 -4.06
CA ASN A 94 3.37 12.08 -3.26
C ASN A 94 3.58 11.69 -1.78
N PRO A 95 4.79 11.88 -1.21
CA PRO A 95 5.09 11.46 0.15
C PRO A 95 4.20 12.09 1.22
N ALA A 96 3.79 13.36 1.03
CA ALA A 96 2.92 14.05 1.98
C ALA A 96 1.50 13.48 1.95
N VAL A 97 0.95 13.25 0.75
CA VAL A 97 -0.38 12.60 0.58
C VAL A 97 -0.35 11.18 1.16
N GLN A 98 0.71 10.43 0.87
CA GLN A 98 0.88 9.07 1.39
C GLN A 98 0.94 9.04 2.93
N ALA A 99 1.72 9.92 3.55
CA ALA A 99 1.82 9.98 5.00
C ALA A 99 0.47 10.34 5.65
N ASN A 100 -0.23 11.33 5.10
CA ASN A 100 -1.55 11.73 5.57
C ASN A 100 -2.58 10.61 5.43
N ALA A 101 -2.58 9.90 4.30
CA ALA A 101 -3.46 8.76 4.06
C ALA A 101 -3.22 7.63 5.07
N GLN A 102 -1.98 7.26 5.32
CA GLN A 102 -1.62 6.24 6.31
C GLN A 102 -2.09 6.63 7.72
N GLN A 103 -1.86 7.88 8.10
CA GLN A 103 -2.29 8.39 9.40
C GLN A 103 -3.81 8.40 9.52
N ALA A 104 -4.52 8.86 8.50
CA ALA A 104 -5.98 8.90 8.47
C ALA A 104 -6.58 7.50 8.61
N VAL A 105 -6.11 6.52 7.82
CA VAL A 105 -6.56 5.13 7.91
C VAL A 105 -6.35 4.57 9.31
N SER A 106 -5.13 4.67 9.86
CA SER A 106 -4.83 4.12 11.17
C SER A 106 -5.64 4.76 12.29
N LYS A 107 -5.74 6.10 12.29
CA LYS A 107 -6.49 6.86 13.29
C LYS A 107 -7.99 6.55 13.23
N THR A 108 -8.59 6.57 12.04
CA THR A 108 -10.03 6.35 11.86
C THR A 108 -10.44 4.94 12.24
N LEU A 109 -9.65 3.93 11.87
CA LEU A 109 -9.91 2.55 12.30
C LEU A 109 -9.93 2.43 13.83
N GLY A 110 -9.00 3.07 14.53
CA GLY A 110 -8.98 3.08 15.99
C GLY A 110 -10.18 3.82 16.62
N VAL A 111 -10.74 4.83 15.95
CA VAL A 111 -12.00 5.49 16.38
C VAL A 111 -13.18 4.53 16.22
N ILE A 112 -13.34 3.94 15.03
CA ILE A 112 -14.45 3.02 14.72
C ILE A 112 -14.44 1.81 15.66
N GLU A 113 -13.25 1.24 15.93
CA GLU A 113 -13.13 0.10 16.87
C GLU A 113 -13.64 0.46 18.27
N ARG A 114 -13.30 1.64 18.77
CA ARG A 114 -13.81 2.11 20.08
C ARG A 114 -15.32 2.34 20.07
N GLU A 115 -15.84 3.02 19.08
CA GLU A 115 -17.26 3.34 18.95
C GLU A 115 -18.11 2.08 18.81
N ARG A 116 -17.62 1.10 18.07
CA ARG A 116 -18.31 -0.17 17.82
C ARG A 116 -17.94 -1.28 18.80
N ARG A 117 -17.14 -0.97 19.80
CA ARG A 117 -16.65 -1.95 20.81
C ARG A 117 -16.00 -3.17 20.17
N GLN A 118 -15.25 -2.94 19.11
CA GLN A 118 -14.46 -3.97 18.43
C GLN A 118 -13.10 -4.11 19.10
N GLU A 119 -12.48 -5.26 18.93
CA GLU A 119 -11.13 -5.51 19.44
C GLU A 119 -10.12 -4.57 18.76
N PRO A 120 -9.22 -3.90 19.53
CA PRO A 120 -8.19 -3.04 18.94
C PRO A 120 -7.33 -3.79 17.92
N GLY A 121 -7.21 -3.25 16.70
CA GLY A 121 -6.44 -3.86 15.63
C GLY A 121 -7.21 -4.87 14.76
N SER A 122 -8.48 -5.15 15.08
CA SER A 122 -9.31 -6.09 14.32
C SER A 122 -9.71 -5.58 12.94
N LEU A 123 -9.92 -4.27 12.81
CA LEU A 123 -10.35 -3.68 11.55
C LEU A 123 -9.17 -3.38 10.62
N GLN A 124 -9.43 -3.56 9.33
CA GLN A 124 -8.51 -3.26 8.25
C GLN A 124 -9.20 -2.39 7.20
N ALA A 125 -8.44 -1.49 6.60
CA ALA A 125 -8.88 -0.69 5.47
C ALA A 125 -7.72 -0.45 4.51
N SER A 126 -8.04 -0.12 3.27
CA SER A 126 -7.12 0.39 2.27
C SER A 126 -7.64 1.70 1.70
N ALA A 127 -6.73 2.48 1.13
CA ALA A 127 -7.07 3.71 0.44
C ALA A 127 -6.18 3.86 -0.80
N VAL A 128 -6.79 4.26 -1.91
CA VAL A 128 -6.11 4.67 -3.13
C VAL A 128 -6.48 6.12 -3.37
N ILE A 129 -5.49 6.98 -3.55
CA ILE A 129 -5.69 8.41 -3.79
C ILE A 129 -5.11 8.73 -5.16
N THR A 130 -5.95 9.28 -6.03
CA THR A 130 -5.59 9.64 -7.39
C THR A 130 -5.72 11.15 -7.60
N ASP A 131 -4.94 11.67 -8.52
CA ASP A 131 -5.16 12.99 -9.08
C ASP A 131 -6.44 12.99 -9.92
N THR A 132 -7.30 13.98 -9.74
CA THR A 132 -8.61 14.02 -10.41
C THR A 132 -8.54 14.42 -11.88
N GLN A 133 -7.45 15.01 -12.32
CA GLN A 133 -7.27 15.45 -13.71
C GLN A 133 -6.51 14.42 -14.54
N THR A 134 -5.47 13.82 -13.95
CA THR A 134 -4.59 12.90 -14.66
C THR A 134 -4.91 11.43 -14.40
N GLY A 135 -5.62 11.11 -13.29
CA GLY A 135 -5.85 9.75 -12.83
C GLY A 135 -4.63 9.09 -12.19
N GLU A 136 -3.50 9.79 -12.08
CA GLU A 136 -2.27 9.26 -11.50
C GLU A 136 -2.44 8.90 -10.03
N VAL A 137 -1.92 7.76 -9.62
CA VAL A 137 -1.97 7.32 -8.21
C VAL A 137 -0.92 8.09 -7.40
N LEU A 138 -1.39 8.95 -6.51
CA LEU A 138 -0.54 9.77 -5.62
C LEU A 138 -0.20 9.05 -4.31
N ALA A 139 -1.06 8.16 -3.85
CA ALA A 139 -0.85 7.39 -2.63
C ALA A 139 -1.63 6.07 -2.66
N LEU A 140 -1.07 5.05 -2.02
CA LEU A 140 -1.72 3.76 -1.83
C LEU A 140 -1.42 3.20 -0.44
N VAL A 141 -2.47 3.03 0.36
CA VAL A 141 -2.42 2.41 1.68
C VAL A 141 -3.00 1.01 1.58
N GLY A 142 -2.19 -0.03 1.70
CA GLY A 142 -2.61 -1.42 1.54
C GLY A 142 -3.26 -2.05 2.79
N GLY A 143 -3.17 -1.39 3.94
CA GLY A 143 -3.71 -1.87 5.21
C GLY A 143 -3.47 -0.90 6.36
N ARG A 144 -3.95 -1.25 7.55
CA ARG A 144 -3.81 -0.44 8.76
C ARG A 144 -2.35 -0.05 9.06
N GLN A 145 -1.42 -0.98 8.88
CA GLN A 145 0.01 -0.77 9.08
C GLN A 145 0.70 -0.49 7.75
N GLY A 146 0.58 0.74 7.28
CA GLY A 146 1.03 1.16 5.96
C GLY A 146 2.53 1.02 5.67
N ARG A 147 3.35 0.70 6.68
CA ARG A 147 4.81 0.52 6.56
C ARG A 147 5.26 -0.93 6.67
N VAL A 148 4.34 -1.86 6.80
CA VAL A 148 4.65 -3.30 6.95
C VAL A 148 4.26 -4.03 5.68
N ASP A 149 5.15 -4.86 5.18
CA ASP A 149 4.85 -5.79 4.09
C ASP A 149 3.73 -6.73 4.51
N GLY A 150 2.76 -6.94 3.63
CA GLY A 150 1.63 -7.81 3.92
C GLY A 150 0.62 -7.79 2.77
N PHE A 151 -0.57 -8.30 3.05
CA PHE A 151 -1.63 -8.34 2.06
C PHE A 151 -2.07 -6.93 1.67
N ASN A 152 -1.78 -6.55 0.43
CA ASN A 152 -2.12 -5.25 -0.15
C ASN A 152 -3.58 -5.23 -0.58
N ARG A 153 -4.44 -4.71 0.29
CA ARG A 153 -5.89 -4.68 0.05
C ARG A 153 -6.30 -3.75 -1.06
N GLY A 154 -5.49 -2.72 -1.34
CA GLY A 154 -5.78 -1.78 -2.42
C GLY A 154 -5.67 -2.40 -3.81
N ILE A 155 -4.89 -3.48 -3.94
CA ILE A 155 -4.65 -4.17 -5.21
C ILE A 155 -5.31 -5.56 -5.22
N ASN A 156 -5.18 -6.32 -4.14
CA ASN A 156 -5.48 -7.75 -4.13
C ASN A 156 -6.82 -8.11 -3.48
N ALA A 157 -7.48 -7.18 -2.76
CA ALA A 157 -8.75 -7.52 -2.13
C ALA A 157 -9.88 -7.53 -3.15
N GLN A 158 -10.58 -8.66 -3.21
CA GLN A 158 -11.81 -8.81 -3.98
C GLN A 158 -13.01 -8.57 -3.06
N ARG A 159 -13.82 -7.58 -3.37
CA ARG A 159 -15.01 -7.19 -2.60
C ARG A 159 -16.17 -6.88 -3.54
N PRO A 160 -17.42 -7.18 -3.14
CA PRO A 160 -18.58 -6.68 -3.87
C PRO A 160 -18.54 -5.16 -3.97
N VAL A 161 -18.76 -4.63 -5.17
CA VAL A 161 -18.69 -3.18 -5.43
C VAL A 161 -19.78 -2.41 -4.70
N GLY A 162 -20.94 -3.04 -4.42
CA GLY A 162 -22.06 -2.38 -3.76
C GLY A 162 -22.47 -1.09 -4.47
N SER A 163 -22.79 -0.06 -3.72
CA SER A 163 -23.20 1.24 -4.27
C SER A 163 -22.12 2.04 -4.99
N VAL A 164 -20.87 1.62 -4.93
CA VAL A 164 -19.77 2.26 -5.70
C VAL A 164 -19.98 2.12 -7.21
N ILE A 165 -20.76 1.14 -7.66
CA ILE A 165 -21.12 0.98 -9.08
C ILE A 165 -22.09 2.06 -9.59
N LYS A 166 -22.85 2.72 -8.72
CA LYS A 166 -23.89 3.66 -9.13
C LYS A 166 -23.41 4.81 -10.01
N PRO A 167 -22.29 5.50 -9.72
CA PRO A 167 -21.77 6.53 -10.62
C PRO A 167 -21.50 6.03 -12.04
N LEU A 168 -21.02 4.78 -12.19
CA LEU A 168 -20.78 4.19 -13.51
C LEU A 168 -22.09 3.87 -14.23
N ILE A 169 -23.12 3.40 -13.52
CA ILE A 169 -24.46 3.17 -14.07
C ILE A 169 -25.06 4.49 -14.55
N VAL A 170 -24.94 5.55 -13.75
CA VAL A 170 -25.47 6.88 -14.14
C VAL A 170 -24.67 7.45 -15.32
N LEU A 171 -23.36 7.31 -15.33
CA LEU A 171 -22.53 7.73 -16.48
C LEU A 171 -22.99 7.02 -17.77
N SER A 172 -23.17 5.70 -17.71
CA SER A 172 -23.65 4.92 -18.85
C SER A 172 -25.05 5.35 -19.30
N ALA A 173 -25.92 5.72 -18.36
CA ALA A 173 -27.25 6.25 -18.67
C ALA A 173 -27.16 7.60 -19.39
N LEU A 174 -26.30 8.50 -18.91
CA LEU A 174 -26.08 9.80 -19.55
C LEU A 174 -25.44 9.69 -20.93
N GLU A 175 -24.58 8.69 -21.17
CA GLU A 175 -24.01 8.38 -22.48
C GLU A 175 -25.05 7.78 -23.45
N SER A 176 -26.19 7.31 -22.93
CA SER A 176 -27.31 6.72 -23.68
C SER A 176 -28.47 7.70 -23.89
N ASP A 177 -28.17 8.98 -24.03
CA ASP A 177 -29.15 10.07 -24.27
C ASP A 177 -30.15 10.34 -23.13
N LEU A 178 -29.89 9.81 -21.92
CA LEU A 178 -30.65 10.20 -20.75
C LEU A 178 -30.05 11.45 -20.11
N GLU A 179 -30.90 12.26 -19.51
CA GLU A 179 -30.51 13.48 -18.79
C GLU A 179 -30.64 13.27 -17.27
N TRP A 180 -30.03 14.15 -16.47
CA TRP A 180 -30.20 14.15 -15.02
C TRP A 180 -31.67 14.29 -14.57
N SER A 181 -32.48 14.92 -15.40
CA SER A 181 -33.92 15.12 -15.23
C SER A 181 -34.76 13.91 -15.68
N SER A 182 -34.20 12.98 -16.46
CA SER A 182 -34.93 11.81 -16.97
C SER A 182 -35.50 10.98 -15.83
N ALA A 183 -36.78 10.63 -15.96
CA ALA A 183 -37.46 9.83 -14.97
C ALA A 183 -37.01 8.37 -15.01
N VAL A 184 -36.72 7.81 -13.88
CA VAL A 184 -36.46 6.38 -13.65
C VAL A 184 -37.44 5.85 -12.62
N ASN A 185 -37.84 4.59 -12.75
CA ASN A 185 -38.81 3.97 -11.88
C ASN A 185 -38.10 3.17 -10.78
N ASP A 186 -38.25 3.61 -9.53
CA ASP A 186 -37.77 2.92 -8.32
C ASP A 186 -38.82 1.91 -7.80
N ALA A 187 -39.38 1.11 -8.69
CA ALA A 187 -40.28 0.02 -8.30
C ALA A 187 -39.47 -1.24 -7.94
N ALA A 188 -40.06 -2.11 -7.14
CA ALA A 188 -39.46 -3.42 -6.87
C ALA A 188 -39.36 -4.23 -8.17
N ILE A 189 -38.18 -4.68 -8.49
CA ILE A 189 -37.92 -5.54 -9.66
C ILE A 189 -37.37 -6.90 -9.23
N THR A 190 -37.68 -7.91 -10.04
CA THR A 190 -37.05 -9.23 -9.91
C THR A 190 -36.47 -9.59 -11.26
N LEU A 191 -35.20 -9.85 -11.30
CA LEU A 191 -34.47 -10.31 -12.47
C LEU A 191 -34.19 -11.81 -12.34
N THR A 192 -34.57 -12.57 -13.34
CA THR A 192 -34.28 -14.01 -13.39
C THR A 192 -33.33 -14.27 -14.56
N PRO A 193 -32.03 -14.38 -14.31
CA PRO A 193 -31.05 -14.68 -15.33
C PRO A 193 -31.23 -16.13 -15.85
N PRO A 194 -30.69 -16.45 -17.05
CA PRO A 194 -30.86 -17.78 -17.67
C PRO A 194 -30.34 -18.95 -16.81
N ASN A 195 -29.45 -18.70 -15.86
CA ASN A 195 -28.88 -19.68 -14.92
C ASN A 195 -29.75 -19.95 -13.67
N GLY A 196 -30.94 -19.33 -13.55
CA GLY A 196 -32.01 -19.79 -12.68
C GLY A 196 -32.14 -19.15 -11.31
N GLU A 197 -31.20 -18.38 -10.81
CA GLU A 197 -31.34 -17.66 -9.51
C GLU A 197 -31.99 -16.29 -9.70
N SER A 198 -33.15 -16.08 -9.08
CA SER A 198 -33.84 -14.80 -9.11
C SER A 198 -33.14 -13.79 -8.18
N TRP A 199 -32.86 -12.61 -8.68
CA TRP A 199 -32.31 -11.51 -7.93
C TRP A 199 -33.31 -10.35 -7.80
N SER A 200 -33.64 -9.99 -6.57
CA SER A 200 -34.56 -8.91 -6.24
C SER A 200 -33.83 -7.86 -5.39
N PRO A 201 -33.19 -6.85 -6.01
CA PRO A 201 -32.54 -5.79 -5.28
C PRO A 201 -33.55 -4.97 -4.48
N ARG A 202 -33.11 -4.45 -3.33
CA ARG A 202 -33.89 -3.58 -2.46
C ARG A 202 -33.11 -2.35 -2.10
N ASN A 203 -33.79 -1.22 -1.95
CA ASN A 203 -33.18 -0.03 -1.37
C ASN A 203 -32.77 -0.29 0.08
N TYR A 204 -31.73 0.40 0.56
CA TYR A 204 -31.19 0.23 1.92
C TYR A 204 -32.26 0.43 3.01
N ASP A 205 -33.18 1.38 2.80
CA ASP A 205 -34.28 1.67 3.70
C ASP A 205 -35.56 0.81 3.44
N GLY A 206 -35.49 -0.11 2.49
CA GLY A 206 -36.56 -1.01 2.11
C GLY A 206 -37.76 -0.33 1.43
N LYS A 207 -37.67 0.95 1.07
CA LYS A 207 -38.75 1.73 0.48
C LYS A 207 -38.56 1.89 -1.02
N THR A 208 -39.65 1.84 -1.77
CA THR A 208 -39.71 2.23 -3.18
C THR A 208 -40.31 3.62 -3.30
N ARG A 209 -39.85 4.41 -4.28
CA ARG A 209 -40.21 5.83 -4.44
C ARG A 209 -40.99 6.10 -5.72
N GLY A 210 -41.23 5.07 -6.55
CA GLY A 210 -41.87 5.22 -7.84
C GLY A 210 -41.02 6.00 -8.83
N GLU A 211 -41.62 6.84 -9.65
CA GLU A 211 -40.91 7.65 -10.62
C GLU A 211 -40.14 8.81 -9.96
N LEU A 212 -38.86 8.93 -10.24
CA LEU A 212 -38.03 10.03 -9.77
C LEU A 212 -36.90 10.29 -10.80
N PRO A 213 -36.40 11.55 -10.84
CA PRO A 213 -35.28 11.85 -11.77
C PRO A 213 -33.99 11.17 -11.34
N ILE A 214 -33.13 10.85 -12.32
CA ILE A 214 -31.85 10.18 -12.14
C ILE A 214 -31.03 10.82 -11.02
N ILE A 215 -30.98 12.15 -10.95
CA ILE A 215 -30.24 12.88 -9.91
C ILE A 215 -30.72 12.57 -8.47
N LYS A 216 -31.94 12.07 -8.30
CA LYS A 216 -32.50 11.67 -7.00
C LYS A 216 -32.41 10.16 -6.77
N ALA A 217 -32.16 9.37 -7.82
CA ALA A 217 -32.03 7.93 -7.74
C ALA A 217 -30.60 7.49 -7.33
N LEU A 218 -29.62 8.36 -7.48
CA LEU A 218 -28.22 8.12 -7.12
C LEU A 218 -28.03 8.16 -5.60
#